data_8d5d9d78732f41f8de981a7930076faa
#
_entry.id   8d5d9d78732f41f8de981a7930076faa
#
_cell.length_a   1.000
_cell.length_b   1.000
_cell.length_c   1.000
_cell.angle_alpha   90.00
_cell.angle_beta   90.00
_cell.angle_gamma   90.00
#
_symmetry.space_group_name_H-M   'P 1'
#
loop_
_entity.id
_entity.type
_entity.pdbx_description
1 polymer ?
#
loop_
_entity_poly.entity_id
_entity_poly.type
_entity_poly.pdbx_seq_one_letter_code
_entity_poly.pdbx_strand_id
1 'polypeptide(L)'
;MKCALAGVGFINEDIEYNKAVLADTLRKCAGRADVVIFEEAFLQGFYGINFIAKHDTTVSISRDDMIIREICSMAKEYAIAVSFGFIEKEDDVFFSSQMTIDKNGQIIDLYRRVSPGWKESFAGKEYCEGDGFHTFHLLGREVAIGLCGDLWYEENITRLNELEPDIVWWPVYTDYNYLEWNNTVKFEYAKQAGKINAPV
;
A
#
# COMPACT_ATOMS: atom_id res chain seq x y z
N MET A 1 1.06 13.57 -13.82
CA MET A 1 0.90 13.19 -12.40
C MET A 1 2.25 13.25 -11.71
N LYS A 2 2.33 13.93 -10.56
CA LYS A 2 3.55 14.06 -9.75
C LYS A 2 3.38 13.30 -8.45
N CYS A 3 4.11 12.21 -8.29
CA CYS A 3 4.04 11.34 -7.12
C CYS A 3 5.10 11.75 -6.07
N ALA A 4 4.73 11.77 -4.82
CA ALA A 4 5.64 11.83 -3.69
C ALA A 4 5.68 10.44 -3.04
N LEU A 5 6.86 9.83 -2.96
CA LEU A 5 7.06 8.56 -2.27
C LEU A 5 7.40 8.87 -0.81
N ALA A 6 6.60 8.37 0.11
CA ALA A 6 6.73 8.65 1.54
C ALA A 6 7.62 7.60 2.20
N GLY A 7 8.92 7.86 2.23
CA GLY A 7 9.86 7.10 3.08
C GLY A 7 9.88 7.71 4.49
N VAL A 8 8.92 7.38 5.33
CA VAL A 8 8.75 7.94 6.68
C VAL A 8 8.69 6.82 7.72
N GLY A 9 9.06 7.14 8.97
CA GLY A 9 8.98 6.16 10.05
C GLY A 9 7.55 5.95 10.53
N PHE A 10 7.25 4.75 11.01
CA PHE A 10 6.02 4.37 11.68
C PHE A 10 6.32 3.66 13.01
N ILE A 11 5.29 3.49 13.83
CA ILE A 11 5.36 2.69 15.06
C ILE A 11 4.38 1.52 14.90
N ASN A 12 4.85 0.29 15.15
CA ASN A 12 3.99 -0.89 15.11
C ASN A 12 2.87 -0.77 16.15
N GLU A 13 1.65 -1.12 15.74
CA GLU A 13 0.42 -1.08 16.54
C GLU A 13 -0.06 0.33 16.96
N ASP A 14 0.66 1.39 16.60
CA ASP A 14 0.27 2.76 16.93
C ASP A 14 -0.34 3.47 15.72
N ILE A 15 -1.58 3.11 15.39
CA ILE A 15 -2.32 3.66 14.23
C ILE A 15 -2.50 5.17 14.37
N GLU A 16 -2.73 5.69 15.58
CA GLU A 16 -2.92 7.13 15.80
C GLU A 16 -1.65 7.93 15.50
N TYR A 17 -0.49 7.42 15.93
CA TYR A 17 0.79 8.01 15.57
C TYR A 17 1.03 7.95 14.07
N ASN A 18 0.81 6.80 13.43
CA ASN A 18 1.05 6.60 12.01
C ASN A 18 0.11 7.47 11.16
N LYS A 19 -1.16 7.62 11.56
CA LYS A 19 -2.12 8.55 10.99
C LYS A 19 -1.64 10.01 11.12
N ALA A 20 -1.07 10.40 12.25
CA ALA A 20 -0.51 11.74 12.43
C ALA A 20 0.70 11.98 11.53
N VAL A 21 1.57 10.99 11.32
CA VAL A 21 2.68 11.04 10.35
C VAL A 21 2.15 11.18 8.91
N LEU A 22 1.09 10.43 8.57
CA LEU A 22 0.41 10.56 7.27
C LEU A 22 -0.11 11.99 7.06
N ALA A 23 -0.83 12.55 8.03
CA ALA A 23 -1.38 13.91 7.97
C ALA A 23 -0.27 14.96 7.77
N ASP A 24 0.83 14.88 8.53
CA ASP A 24 1.97 15.78 8.40
C ASP A 24 2.64 15.67 7.02
N THR A 25 2.73 14.45 6.49
CA THR A 25 3.29 14.19 5.16
C THR A 25 2.41 14.79 4.06
N LEU A 26 1.09 14.60 4.13
CA LEU A 26 0.14 15.23 3.20
C LEU A 26 0.25 16.75 3.23
N ARG A 27 0.27 17.33 4.44
CA ARG A 27 0.43 18.77 4.63
C ARG A 27 1.73 19.31 4.00
N LYS A 28 2.85 18.59 4.13
CA LYS A 28 4.16 18.96 3.55
C LYS A 28 4.18 18.84 2.02
N CYS A 29 3.41 17.91 1.46
CA CYS A 29 3.35 17.65 0.02
C CYS A 29 2.26 18.46 -0.69
N ALA A 30 1.31 19.05 0.03
CA ALA A 30 0.22 19.87 -0.52
C ALA A 30 0.76 20.97 -1.44
N GLY A 31 0.20 21.07 -2.66
CA GLY A 31 0.65 22.00 -3.70
C GLY A 31 2.01 21.66 -4.35
N ARG A 32 2.68 20.59 -3.93
CA ARG A 32 3.99 20.16 -4.44
C ARG A 32 3.93 18.82 -5.19
N ALA A 33 2.99 17.96 -4.83
CA ALA A 33 2.69 16.71 -5.48
C ALA A 33 1.18 16.56 -5.72
N ASP A 34 0.81 15.66 -6.60
CA ASP A 34 -0.58 15.32 -6.90
C ASP A 34 -1.08 14.16 -6.03
N VAL A 35 -0.16 13.26 -5.65
CA VAL A 35 -0.43 12.09 -4.80
C VAL A 35 0.77 11.79 -3.90
N VAL A 36 0.50 11.30 -2.68
CA VAL A 36 1.49 10.73 -1.76
C VAL A 36 1.25 9.23 -1.66
N ILE A 37 2.31 8.44 -1.82
CA ILE A 37 2.25 6.98 -1.77
C ILE A 37 3.07 6.50 -0.57
N PHE A 38 2.43 5.79 0.36
CA PHE A 38 3.03 5.14 1.51
C PHE A 38 3.25 3.66 1.24
N GLU A 39 4.11 3.04 2.03
CA GLU A 39 4.47 1.64 1.94
C GLU A 39 3.35 0.67 2.39
N GLU A 40 3.59 -0.63 2.22
CA GLU A 40 2.76 -1.73 2.71
C GLU A 40 2.57 -1.65 4.23
N ALA A 41 1.36 -1.94 4.69
CA ALA A 41 0.96 -2.02 6.11
C ALA A 41 1.32 -0.77 6.95
N PHE A 42 1.45 0.39 6.32
CA PHE A 42 1.90 1.63 6.97
C PHE A 42 1.08 1.98 8.21
N LEU A 43 -0.26 1.83 8.17
CA LEU A 43 -1.10 2.27 9.30
C LEU A 43 -0.87 1.45 10.57
N GLN A 44 -0.73 0.13 10.47
CA GLN A 44 -0.45 -0.72 11.63
C GLN A 44 1.04 -0.87 11.91
N GLY A 45 1.89 -0.55 10.91
CA GLY A 45 3.27 -0.97 10.86
C GLY A 45 3.41 -2.43 10.43
N PHE A 46 4.48 -2.77 9.73
CA PHE A 46 4.63 -4.10 9.11
C PHE A 46 4.59 -5.25 10.14
N TYR A 47 5.12 -5.03 11.33
CA TYR A 47 5.07 -5.99 12.45
C TYR A 47 3.94 -5.71 13.43
N GLY A 48 2.92 -4.94 13.02
CA GLY A 48 1.74 -4.62 13.83
C GLY A 48 0.73 -5.76 13.92
N ILE A 49 0.95 -6.88 13.21
CA ILE A 49 0.15 -8.12 13.33
C ILE A 49 1.06 -9.29 13.66
N ASN A 50 0.49 -10.32 14.28
CA ASN A 50 1.21 -11.52 14.69
C ASN A 50 0.57 -12.82 14.17
N PHE A 51 -0.44 -12.73 13.29
CA PHE A 51 -1.19 -13.82 12.69
C PHE A 51 -1.94 -14.69 13.71
N ILE A 52 -2.34 -14.06 14.82
CA ILE A 52 -3.28 -14.61 15.79
C ILE A 52 -4.56 -13.76 15.73
N ALA A 53 -5.63 -14.31 15.16
CA ALA A 53 -6.86 -13.58 14.84
C ALA A 53 -7.44 -12.78 16.02
N LYS A 54 -7.33 -13.28 17.26
CA LYS A 54 -7.77 -12.57 18.45
C LYS A 54 -7.02 -11.26 18.68
N HIS A 55 -5.72 -11.23 18.46
CA HIS A 55 -4.89 -10.02 18.54
C HIS A 55 -5.18 -9.13 17.33
N ASP A 56 -5.11 -9.71 16.13
CA ASP A 56 -5.13 -8.96 14.89
C ASP A 56 -6.48 -8.28 14.62
N THR A 57 -7.58 -8.83 15.21
CA THR A 57 -8.89 -8.15 15.23
C THR A 57 -8.84 -6.80 15.97
N THR A 58 -7.92 -6.61 16.93
CA THR A 58 -7.84 -5.37 17.71
C THR A 58 -7.05 -4.25 17.00
N VAL A 59 -6.18 -4.62 16.06
CA VAL A 59 -5.31 -3.68 15.34
C VAL A 59 -5.69 -3.49 13.86
N SER A 60 -6.40 -4.44 13.26
CA SER A 60 -6.90 -4.31 11.88
C SER A 60 -8.11 -3.38 11.83
N ILE A 61 -8.31 -2.75 10.68
CA ILE A 61 -9.42 -1.80 10.45
C ILE A 61 -10.23 -2.19 9.22
N SER A 62 -11.52 -1.88 9.23
CA SER A 62 -12.36 -2.04 8.05
C SER A 62 -12.22 -0.82 7.12
N ARG A 63 -12.60 -0.99 5.86
CA ARG A 63 -12.62 0.13 4.90
C ARG A 63 -13.58 1.26 5.27
N ASP A 64 -14.56 0.98 6.15
CA ASP A 64 -15.55 1.95 6.63
C ASP A 64 -15.23 2.49 8.01
N ASP A 65 -14.02 2.22 8.54
CA ASP A 65 -13.58 2.68 9.85
C ASP A 65 -13.50 4.21 9.93
N MET A 66 -13.60 4.73 11.15
CA MET A 66 -13.48 6.17 11.40
C MET A 66 -12.11 6.71 10.95
N ILE A 67 -11.05 5.94 11.14
CA ILE A 67 -9.68 6.30 10.72
C ILE A 67 -9.62 6.54 9.21
N ILE A 68 -10.27 5.69 8.39
CA ILE A 68 -10.34 5.86 6.95
C ILE A 68 -11.10 7.14 6.59
N ARG A 69 -12.22 7.43 7.28
CA ARG A 69 -12.97 8.68 7.06
C ARG A 69 -12.18 9.94 7.42
N GLU A 70 -11.35 9.86 8.47
CA GLU A 70 -10.44 10.94 8.84
C GLU A 70 -9.38 11.16 7.75
N ILE A 71 -8.79 10.09 7.20
CA ILE A 71 -7.83 10.20 6.09
C ILE A 71 -8.50 10.76 4.82
N CYS A 72 -9.75 10.35 4.52
CA CYS A 72 -10.54 10.97 3.45
C CYS A 72 -10.70 12.48 3.64
N SER A 73 -10.96 12.90 4.89
CA SER A 73 -11.11 14.31 5.23
C SER A 73 -9.79 15.07 5.06
N MET A 74 -8.66 14.47 5.45
CA MET A 74 -7.30 15.04 5.28
C MET A 74 -6.93 15.18 3.79
N ALA A 75 -7.20 14.15 2.97
CA ALA A 75 -6.95 14.21 1.52
C ALA A 75 -7.70 15.37 0.87
N LYS A 76 -8.96 15.57 1.28
CA LYS A 76 -9.80 16.70 0.83
C LYS A 76 -9.29 18.05 1.35
N GLU A 77 -8.94 18.15 2.64
CA GLU A 77 -8.44 19.38 3.26
C GLU A 77 -7.16 19.88 2.60
N TYR A 78 -6.20 18.97 2.36
CA TYR A 78 -4.93 19.31 1.72
C TYR A 78 -4.98 19.29 0.19
N ALA A 79 -6.14 18.93 -0.40
CA ALA A 79 -6.38 18.83 -1.85
C ALA A 79 -5.32 17.96 -2.58
N ILE A 80 -4.93 16.85 -1.97
CA ILE A 80 -3.91 15.93 -2.45
C ILE A 80 -4.41 14.47 -2.34
N ALA A 81 -4.16 13.65 -3.36
CA ALA A 81 -4.48 12.23 -3.29
C ALA A 81 -3.49 11.48 -2.38
N VAL A 82 -3.91 10.37 -1.82
CA VAL A 82 -3.09 9.51 -0.97
C VAL A 82 -3.33 8.04 -1.26
N SER A 83 -2.25 7.25 -1.28
CA SER A 83 -2.30 5.79 -1.29
C SER A 83 -1.49 5.26 -0.11
N PHE A 84 -2.05 4.36 0.68
CA PHE A 84 -1.42 3.85 1.90
C PHE A 84 -1.78 2.39 2.16
N GLY A 85 -0.79 1.65 2.69
CA GLY A 85 -0.96 0.26 3.09
C GLY A 85 -1.57 0.12 4.48
N PHE A 86 -2.40 -0.88 4.66
CA PHE A 86 -2.99 -1.23 5.95
C PHE A 86 -3.42 -2.70 6.01
N ILE A 87 -3.55 -3.21 7.22
CA ILE A 87 -4.17 -4.52 7.46
C ILE A 87 -5.67 -4.31 7.53
N GLU A 88 -6.33 -4.75 6.46
CA GLU A 88 -7.78 -4.70 6.33
C GLU A 88 -8.43 -5.87 7.05
N LYS A 89 -9.56 -5.58 7.70
CA LYS A 89 -10.48 -6.60 8.18
C LYS A 89 -11.83 -6.43 7.49
N GLU A 90 -12.29 -7.49 6.82
CA GLU A 90 -13.65 -7.59 6.26
C GLU A 90 -14.32 -8.80 6.89
N ASP A 91 -15.36 -8.58 7.68
CA ASP A 91 -15.97 -9.59 8.54
C ASP A 91 -14.94 -10.26 9.47
N ASP A 92 -14.63 -11.52 9.27
CA ASP A 92 -13.63 -12.29 10.02
C ASP A 92 -12.39 -12.64 9.18
N VAL A 93 -12.17 -11.92 8.07
CA VAL A 93 -11.06 -12.16 7.13
C VAL A 93 -10.11 -10.96 7.13
N PHE A 94 -8.81 -11.25 7.08
CA PHE A 94 -7.74 -10.25 7.05
C PHE A 94 -7.04 -10.24 5.70
N PHE A 95 -6.67 -9.03 5.24
CA PHE A 95 -5.92 -8.81 4.01
C PHE A 95 -4.79 -7.80 4.23
N SER A 96 -3.68 -7.96 3.52
CA SER A 96 -2.74 -6.87 3.31
C SER A 96 -3.25 -6.02 2.15
N SER A 97 -3.68 -4.81 2.43
CA SER A 97 -4.40 -3.95 1.48
C SER A 97 -3.70 -2.61 1.27
N GLN A 98 -3.89 -2.05 0.07
CA GLN A 98 -3.48 -0.69 -0.29
C GLN A 98 -4.72 0.08 -0.72
N MET A 99 -5.04 1.16 -0.01
CA MET A 99 -6.18 2.03 -0.33
C MET A 99 -5.71 3.29 -1.02
N THR A 100 -6.46 3.74 -2.02
CA THR A 100 -6.22 5.02 -2.69
C THR A 100 -7.43 5.94 -2.54
N ILE A 101 -7.18 7.16 -2.08
CA ILE A 101 -8.16 8.21 -1.88
C ILE A 101 -7.78 9.40 -2.77
N ASP A 102 -8.73 9.95 -3.52
CA ASP A 102 -8.48 11.10 -4.36
C ASP A 102 -8.44 12.43 -3.56
N LYS A 103 -8.04 13.51 -4.21
CA LYS A 103 -7.96 14.85 -3.61
C LYS A 103 -9.30 15.43 -3.15
N ASN A 104 -10.43 14.81 -3.49
CA ASN A 104 -11.75 15.20 -3.03
C ASN A 104 -12.20 14.39 -1.80
N GLY A 105 -11.35 13.47 -1.33
CA GLY A 105 -11.61 12.58 -0.21
C GLY A 105 -12.50 11.39 -0.58
N GLN A 106 -12.54 11.00 -1.87
CA GLN A 106 -13.26 9.82 -2.33
C GLN A 106 -12.30 8.63 -2.38
N ILE A 107 -12.69 7.50 -1.81
CA ILE A 107 -12.01 6.22 -2.02
C ILE A 107 -12.21 5.83 -3.48
N ILE A 108 -11.14 5.74 -4.25
CA ILE A 108 -11.18 5.42 -5.67
C ILE A 108 -10.61 4.03 -5.97
N ASP A 109 -9.88 3.46 -5.02
CA ASP A 109 -9.33 2.11 -5.16
C ASP A 109 -9.10 1.45 -3.81
N LEU A 110 -9.25 0.12 -3.77
CA LEU A 110 -8.87 -0.78 -2.69
C LEU A 110 -8.26 -2.03 -3.30
N TYR A 111 -6.94 -2.10 -3.30
CA TYR A 111 -6.18 -3.24 -3.77
C TYR A 111 -5.82 -4.17 -2.61
N ARG A 112 -6.01 -5.48 -2.78
CA ARG A 112 -5.59 -6.52 -1.84
C ARG A 112 -4.44 -7.31 -2.44
N ARG A 113 -3.36 -7.47 -1.71
CA ARG A 113 -2.18 -8.23 -2.13
C ARG A 113 -2.57 -9.64 -2.58
N VAL A 114 -2.09 -10.05 -3.77
CA VAL A 114 -2.43 -11.34 -4.39
C VAL A 114 -1.40 -12.42 -4.13
N SER A 115 -0.19 -12.06 -3.70
CA SER A 115 0.87 -13.00 -3.39
C SER A 115 0.81 -13.50 -1.93
N PRO A 116 1.05 -14.80 -1.67
CA PRO A 116 0.86 -15.39 -0.35
C PRO A 116 1.93 -15.01 0.69
N GLY A 117 3.04 -14.44 0.28
CA GLY A 117 4.23 -14.25 1.13
C GLY A 117 4.15 -13.12 2.17
N TRP A 118 2.96 -12.58 2.46
CA TRP A 118 2.77 -11.56 3.49
C TRP A 118 2.45 -12.14 4.86
N LYS A 119 2.07 -13.41 4.92
CA LYS A 119 1.63 -14.10 6.12
C LYS A 119 2.59 -15.22 6.53
N GLU A 120 2.64 -15.50 7.81
CA GLU A 120 3.41 -16.59 8.37
C GLU A 120 2.81 -17.96 8.02
N SER A 121 3.65 -18.99 8.01
CA SER A 121 3.23 -20.34 7.62
C SER A 121 2.19 -20.97 8.57
N PHE A 122 2.06 -20.46 9.79
CA PHE A 122 1.08 -20.90 10.78
C PHE A 122 -0.21 -20.04 10.77
N ALA A 123 -0.27 -19.01 9.94
CA ALA A 123 -1.45 -18.15 9.83
C ALA A 123 -2.69 -18.98 9.45
N GLY A 124 -3.81 -18.70 10.09
CA GLY A 124 -5.08 -19.38 9.84
C GLY A 124 -5.68 -19.04 8.47
N LYS A 125 -6.76 -19.71 8.14
CA LYS A 125 -7.49 -19.52 6.87
C LYS A 125 -8.17 -18.17 6.74
N GLU A 126 -8.28 -17.43 7.83
CA GLU A 126 -8.81 -16.07 7.88
C GLU A 126 -7.86 -15.03 7.29
N TYR A 127 -6.59 -15.35 7.03
CA TYR A 127 -5.63 -14.49 6.34
C TYR A 127 -5.63 -14.83 4.85
N CYS A 128 -6.17 -13.95 4.02
CA CYS A 128 -6.43 -14.23 2.63
C CYS A 128 -5.67 -13.29 1.68
N GLU A 129 -5.51 -13.76 0.46
CA GLU A 129 -5.04 -12.97 -0.68
C GLU A 129 -6.23 -12.33 -1.40
N GLY A 130 -5.95 -11.28 -2.18
CA GLY A 130 -6.92 -10.66 -3.07
C GLY A 130 -7.21 -11.49 -4.32
N ASP A 131 -8.25 -11.08 -5.07
CA ASP A 131 -8.76 -11.84 -6.21
C ASP A 131 -7.95 -11.64 -7.50
N GLY A 132 -7.13 -10.57 -7.58
CA GLY A 132 -6.31 -10.29 -8.76
C GLY A 132 -5.94 -8.83 -8.93
N PHE A 133 -5.28 -8.54 -10.05
CA PHE A 133 -4.91 -7.18 -10.44
C PHE A 133 -6.06 -6.48 -11.17
N HIS A 134 -6.12 -5.17 -11.00
CA HIS A 134 -7.02 -4.28 -11.72
C HIS A 134 -6.38 -2.90 -11.88
N THR A 135 -6.97 -2.05 -12.72
CA THR A 135 -6.59 -0.65 -12.85
C THR A 135 -7.65 0.24 -12.23
N PHE A 136 -7.24 1.44 -11.82
CA PHE A 136 -8.13 2.52 -11.44
C PHE A 136 -7.67 3.83 -12.09
N HIS A 137 -8.62 4.75 -12.25
CA HIS A 137 -8.35 6.02 -12.91
C HIS A 137 -7.99 7.11 -11.91
N LEU A 138 -6.81 7.72 -12.09
CA LEU A 138 -6.37 8.89 -11.30
C LEU A 138 -5.69 9.92 -12.19
N LEU A 139 -6.21 11.16 -12.20
CA LEU A 139 -5.61 12.31 -12.91
C LEU A 139 -5.31 12.05 -14.39
N GLY A 140 -6.21 11.38 -15.08
CA GLY A 140 -6.09 11.06 -16.50
C GLY A 140 -5.12 9.90 -16.81
N ARG A 141 -4.81 9.04 -15.82
CA ARG A 141 -3.97 7.87 -15.95
C ARG A 141 -4.68 6.62 -15.44
N GLU A 142 -4.46 5.51 -16.12
CA GLU A 142 -4.76 4.17 -15.63
C GLU A 142 -3.62 3.70 -14.74
N VAL A 143 -3.90 3.54 -13.46
CA VAL A 143 -2.93 3.14 -12.44
C VAL A 143 -3.21 1.71 -12.01
N ALA A 144 -2.18 0.90 -11.86
CA ALA A 144 -2.27 -0.40 -11.22
C ALA A 144 -1.36 -0.45 -9.98
N ILE A 145 -1.66 -1.34 -9.05
CA ILE A 145 -0.85 -1.61 -7.87
C ILE A 145 -0.34 -3.05 -7.92
N GLY A 146 0.96 -3.22 -7.59
CA GLY A 146 1.52 -4.50 -7.21
C GLY A 146 2.13 -4.32 -5.82
N LEU A 147 1.53 -4.96 -4.80
CA LEU A 147 1.92 -4.74 -3.41
C LEU A 147 3.05 -5.67 -3.01
N CYS A 148 4.20 -5.10 -2.63
CA CYS A 148 5.36 -5.80 -2.07
C CYS A 148 5.74 -7.09 -2.83
N GLY A 149 5.46 -8.25 -2.28
CA GLY A 149 5.79 -9.55 -2.86
C GLY A 149 5.12 -9.88 -4.19
N ASP A 150 4.09 -9.15 -4.60
CA ASP A 150 3.35 -9.44 -5.83
C ASP A 150 4.24 -9.47 -7.08
N LEU A 151 5.17 -8.51 -7.19
CA LEU A 151 6.02 -8.39 -8.37
C LEU A 151 7.24 -9.34 -8.38
N TRP A 152 7.33 -10.26 -7.42
CA TRP A 152 8.35 -11.33 -7.45
C TRP A 152 7.89 -12.60 -8.17
N TYR A 153 6.62 -12.66 -8.61
CA TYR A 153 6.03 -13.78 -9.34
C TYR A 153 5.85 -13.43 -10.82
N GLU A 154 6.44 -14.23 -11.72
CA GLU A 154 6.38 -13.99 -13.17
C GLU A 154 4.94 -13.98 -13.71
N GLU A 155 4.08 -14.83 -13.18
CA GLU A 155 2.67 -14.88 -13.53
C GLU A 155 1.92 -13.59 -13.16
N ASN A 156 2.27 -12.97 -12.03
CA ASN A 156 1.70 -11.70 -11.59
C ASN A 156 2.15 -10.55 -12.51
N ILE A 157 3.44 -10.55 -12.89
CA ILE A 157 3.98 -9.58 -13.84
C ILE A 157 3.26 -9.69 -15.19
N THR A 158 3.04 -10.93 -15.67
CA THR A 158 2.31 -11.18 -16.91
C THR A 158 0.90 -10.61 -16.84
N ARG A 159 0.15 -10.94 -15.79
CA ARG A 159 -1.22 -10.42 -15.59
C ARG A 159 -1.27 -8.90 -15.48
N LEU A 160 -0.30 -8.31 -14.78
CA LEU A 160 -0.23 -6.86 -14.63
C LEU A 160 0.05 -6.18 -15.97
N ASN A 161 0.96 -6.74 -16.79
CA ASN A 161 1.26 -6.23 -18.11
C ASN A 161 0.08 -6.36 -19.10
N GLU A 162 -0.77 -7.38 -18.94
CA GLU A 162 -2.00 -7.56 -19.75
C GLU A 162 -3.06 -6.47 -19.49
N LEU A 163 -3.00 -5.78 -18.34
CA LEU A 163 -3.88 -4.65 -18.04
C LEU A 163 -3.47 -3.35 -18.76
N GLU A 164 -2.27 -3.29 -19.33
CA GLU A 164 -1.72 -2.12 -20.04
C GLU A 164 -1.84 -0.81 -19.23
N PRO A 165 -1.43 -0.76 -17.95
CA PRO A 165 -1.54 0.46 -17.14
C PRO A 165 -0.60 1.54 -17.66
N ASP A 166 -0.94 2.82 -17.44
CA ASP A 166 -0.04 3.96 -17.69
C ASP A 166 1.13 4.02 -16.70
N ILE A 167 0.90 3.52 -15.48
CA ILE A 167 1.88 3.49 -14.38
C ILE A 167 1.53 2.39 -13.39
N VAL A 168 2.54 1.75 -12.83
CA VAL A 168 2.38 0.78 -11.73
C VAL A 168 2.97 1.38 -10.46
N TRP A 169 2.23 1.33 -9.37
CA TRP A 169 2.76 1.61 -8.04
C TRP A 169 3.17 0.31 -7.36
N TRP A 170 4.37 0.31 -6.83
CA TRP A 170 4.93 -0.83 -6.10
C TRP A 170 5.27 -0.45 -4.65
N PRO A 171 4.27 -0.29 -3.77
CA PRO A 171 4.50 -0.07 -2.35
C PRO A 171 5.17 -1.28 -1.72
N VAL A 172 6.27 -1.06 -1.01
CA VAL A 172 7.08 -2.12 -0.40
C VAL A 172 7.53 -1.68 0.99
N TYR A 173 7.39 -2.57 1.98
CA TYR A 173 8.16 -2.51 3.20
C TYR A 173 9.39 -3.42 3.09
N THR A 174 10.56 -2.93 3.52
CA THR A 174 11.78 -3.72 3.63
C THR A 174 12.57 -3.31 4.86
N ASP A 175 13.27 -4.25 5.47
CA ASP A 175 14.13 -4.06 6.65
C ASP A 175 15.63 -4.26 6.36
N TYR A 176 16.00 -4.24 5.08
CA TYR A 176 17.41 -4.32 4.68
C TYR A 176 18.22 -3.15 5.24
N ASN A 177 19.42 -3.44 5.71
CA ASN A 177 20.31 -2.36 6.11
C ASN A 177 20.81 -1.55 4.90
N TYR A 178 21.32 -0.34 5.15
CA TYR A 178 21.75 0.59 4.11
C TYR A 178 22.81 0.02 3.15
N LEU A 179 23.78 -0.76 3.65
CA LEU A 179 24.85 -1.32 2.83
C LEU A 179 24.31 -2.42 1.92
N GLU A 180 23.48 -3.29 2.46
CA GLU A 180 22.82 -4.38 1.75
C GLU A 180 21.92 -3.83 0.63
N TRP A 181 21.07 -2.86 0.98
CA TRP A 181 20.25 -2.17 0.01
C TRP A 181 21.06 -1.57 -1.14
N ASN A 182 22.11 -0.79 -0.82
CA ASN A 182 22.85 -0.07 -1.86
C ASN A 182 23.77 -0.96 -2.70
N ASN A 183 24.25 -2.07 -2.17
CA ASN A 183 25.21 -2.92 -2.88
C ASN A 183 24.54 -4.04 -3.70
N THR A 184 23.34 -4.50 -3.32
CA THR A 184 22.68 -5.66 -3.92
C THR A 184 21.20 -5.45 -4.16
N VAL A 185 20.42 -5.25 -3.11
CA VAL A 185 18.95 -5.38 -3.13
C VAL A 185 18.28 -4.41 -4.10
N LYS A 186 18.68 -3.14 -4.12
CA LYS A 186 18.07 -2.16 -5.05
C LYS A 186 18.20 -2.54 -6.53
N PHE A 187 19.25 -3.28 -6.89
CA PHE A 187 19.44 -3.72 -8.29
C PHE A 187 18.52 -4.90 -8.62
N GLU A 188 18.21 -5.74 -7.63
CA GLU A 188 17.23 -6.82 -7.77
C GLU A 188 15.83 -6.24 -7.96
N TYR A 189 15.45 -5.25 -7.14
CA TYR A 189 14.20 -4.51 -7.31
C TYR A 189 14.13 -3.79 -8.66
N ALA A 190 15.19 -3.09 -9.06
CA ALA A 190 15.24 -2.43 -10.37
C ALA A 190 15.10 -3.42 -11.53
N LYS A 191 15.74 -4.60 -11.43
CA LYS A 191 15.61 -5.67 -12.44
C LYS A 191 14.17 -6.20 -12.47
N GLN A 192 13.52 -6.33 -11.33
CA GLN A 192 12.14 -6.82 -11.25
C GLN A 192 11.17 -5.79 -11.82
N ALA A 193 11.30 -4.50 -11.44
CA ALA A 193 10.53 -3.41 -12.02
C ALA A 193 10.70 -3.32 -13.54
N GLY A 194 11.91 -3.59 -14.06
CA GLY A 194 12.20 -3.60 -15.50
C GLY A 194 11.47 -4.67 -16.33
N LYS A 195 10.73 -5.59 -15.70
CA LYS A 195 9.86 -6.56 -16.38
C LYS A 195 8.44 -6.04 -16.63
N ILE A 196 8.09 -4.91 -16.01
CA ILE A 196 6.81 -4.24 -16.19
C ILE A 196 6.90 -3.34 -17.43
N ASN A 197 5.87 -3.38 -18.28
CA ASN A 197 5.81 -2.61 -19.53
C ASN A 197 5.42 -1.13 -19.31
N ALA A 198 5.19 -0.71 -18.08
CA ALA A 198 4.86 0.65 -17.69
C ALA A 198 5.91 1.20 -16.69
N PRO A 199 6.03 2.51 -16.49
CA PRO A 199 6.78 3.09 -15.38
C PRO A 199 6.34 2.52 -14.02
N VAL A 200 7.31 2.20 -13.17
CA VAL A 200 7.08 1.67 -11.82
C VAL A 200 7.62 2.65 -10.79
#